data_22cc83ebdde657ba89f651f05b5cb5d5
#
_entry.id   22cc83ebdde657ba89f651f05b5cb5d5
#
_cell.length_a   1.000
_cell.length_b   1.000
_cell.length_c   1.000
_cell.angle_alpha   90.00
_cell.angle_beta   90.00
_cell.angle_gamma   90.00
#
_symmetry.space_group_name_H-M   'P 1'
#
loop_
_entity.id
_entity.type
_entity.pdbx_description
1 polymer ?
#
loop_
_entity_poly.entity_id
_entity_poly.type
_entity_poly.pdbx_seq_one_letter_code
_entity_poly.pdbx_strand_id
1 'polypeptide(L)'
;MRVYRALRFLDGLTSALAALLLMLLAVYAGYALWDNGQVYAAAETVRVSMLELKPEAEEPSFTALRAVNPDVCAWVTLDGTGVDYPVVQGRDNLTYVNTDVYGQFSLAGSIFLDSRCTPDFAG
;
A
#
# COMPACT_ATOMS: atom_id res chain seq x y z
N MET A 1 -25.46 -22.03 49.49
CA MET A 1 -25.52 -22.94 48.33
C MET A 1 -25.98 -22.25 47.04
N ARG A 2 -27.12 -21.55 47.05
CA ARG A 2 -27.60 -20.82 45.82
C ARG A 2 -26.65 -19.71 45.37
N VAL A 3 -26.06 -18.96 46.28
CA VAL A 3 -25.13 -17.86 45.99
C VAL A 3 -23.84 -18.40 45.32
N TYR A 4 -23.28 -19.48 45.81
CA TYR A 4 -22.07 -20.07 45.20
C TYR A 4 -22.30 -20.62 43.77
N ARG A 5 -23.51 -21.12 43.50
CA ARG A 5 -23.89 -21.56 42.15
C ARG A 5 -24.02 -20.36 41.20
N ALA A 6 -24.63 -19.28 41.68
CA ALA A 6 -24.76 -18.04 40.93
C ALA A 6 -23.39 -17.42 40.62
N LEU A 7 -22.50 -17.38 41.60
CA LEU A 7 -21.14 -16.87 41.42
C LEU A 7 -20.33 -17.68 40.42
N ARG A 8 -20.40 -19.03 40.50
CA ARG A 8 -19.76 -19.90 39.53
C ARG A 8 -20.33 -19.75 38.11
N PHE A 9 -21.65 -19.54 38.01
CA PHE A 9 -22.27 -19.28 36.72
C PHE A 9 -21.82 -17.95 36.12
N LEU A 10 -21.76 -16.89 36.92
CA LEU A 10 -21.25 -15.57 36.50
C LEU A 10 -19.79 -15.62 36.11
N ASP A 11 -18.95 -16.33 36.86
CA ASP A 11 -17.55 -16.53 36.55
C ASP A 11 -17.35 -17.29 35.22
N GLY A 12 -18.11 -18.36 35.03
CA GLY A 12 -18.10 -19.09 33.76
C GLY A 12 -18.60 -18.25 32.58
N LEU A 13 -19.63 -17.43 32.77
CA LEU A 13 -20.11 -16.52 31.76
C LEU A 13 -19.09 -15.45 31.39
N THR A 14 -18.45 -14.85 32.41
CA THR A 14 -17.39 -13.84 32.20
C THR A 14 -16.21 -14.45 31.44
N SER A 15 -15.76 -15.64 31.81
CA SER A 15 -14.70 -16.35 31.13
C SER A 15 -15.04 -16.68 29.68
N ALA A 16 -16.27 -17.12 29.43
CA ALA A 16 -16.77 -17.40 28.08
C ALA A 16 -16.80 -16.13 27.20
N LEU A 17 -17.26 -15.00 27.76
CA LEU A 17 -17.26 -13.72 27.06
C LEU A 17 -15.83 -13.22 26.77
N ALA A 18 -14.93 -13.36 27.73
CA ALA A 18 -13.52 -13.00 27.53
C ALA A 18 -12.86 -13.86 26.43
N ALA A 19 -13.11 -15.17 26.45
CA ALA A 19 -12.62 -16.08 25.41
C ALA A 19 -13.19 -15.73 24.02
N LEU A 20 -14.46 -15.39 23.93
CA LEU A 20 -15.10 -14.95 22.68
C LEU A 20 -14.47 -13.67 22.15
N LEU A 21 -14.25 -12.67 23.01
CA LEU A 21 -13.60 -11.41 22.62
C LEU A 21 -12.18 -11.64 22.13
N LEU A 22 -11.41 -12.48 22.82
CA LEU A 22 -10.04 -12.82 22.39
C LEU A 22 -10.03 -13.55 21.04
N MET A 23 -11.00 -14.45 20.81
CA MET A 23 -11.14 -15.14 19.52
C MET A 23 -11.48 -14.16 18.40
N LEU A 24 -12.40 -13.22 18.62
CA LEU A 24 -12.75 -12.18 17.65
C LEU A 24 -11.58 -11.27 17.33
N LEU A 25 -10.79 -10.88 18.34
CA LEU A 25 -9.57 -10.10 18.15
C LEU A 25 -8.51 -10.87 17.35
N ALA A 26 -8.34 -12.16 17.61
CA ALA A 26 -7.41 -13.02 16.87
C ALA A 26 -7.80 -13.17 15.40
N VAL A 27 -9.10 -13.37 15.12
CA VAL A 27 -9.63 -13.44 13.76
C VAL A 27 -9.45 -12.11 13.03
N TYR A 28 -9.74 -10.98 13.69
CA TYR A 28 -9.55 -9.65 13.14
C TYR A 28 -8.06 -9.37 12.83
N ALA A 29 -7.16 -9.71 13.76
CA ALA A 29 -5.72 -9.54 13.57
C ALA A 29 -5.20 -10.38 12.38
N GLY A 30 -5.64 -11.64 12.28
CA GLY A 30 -5.31 -12.50 11.15
C GLY A 30 -5.80 -11.95 9.82
N TYR A 31 -7.03 -11.47 9.77
CA TYR A 31 -7.60 -10.81 8.59
C TYR A 31 -6.81 -9.55 8.21
N ALA A 32 -6.51 -8.69 9.19
CA ALA A 32 -5.77 -7.45 8.95
C ALA A 32 -4.36 -7.72 8.40
N LEU A 33 -3.67 -8.74 8.89
CA LEU A 33 -2.36 -9.14 8.37
C LEU A 33 -2.45 -9.68 6.94
N TRP A 34 -3.47 -10.49 6.66
CA TRP A 34 -3.70 -11.01 5.31
C TRP A 34 -4.04 -9.90 4.32
N ASP A 35 -4.96 -9.00 4.68
CA ASP A 35 -5.36 -7.86 3.86
C ASP A 35 -4.18 -6.94 3.56
N ASN A 36 -3.39 -6.61 4.57
CA ASN A 36 -2.18 -5.82 4.41
C ASN A 36 -1.16 -6.51 3.48
N GLY A 37 -1.02 -7.82 3.58
CA GLY A 37 -0.19 -8.62 2.67
C GLY A 37 -0.63 -8.52 1.21
N GLN A 38 -1.94 -8.45 0.95
CA GLN A 38 -2.48 -8.27 -0.41
C GLN A 38 -2.11 -6.91 -1.01
N VAL A 39 -2.14 -5.86 -0.19
CA VAL A 39 -1.74 -4.50 -0.64
C VAL A 39 -0.27 -4.48 -1.06
N TYR A 40 0.61 -5.07 -0.25
CA TYR A 40 2.04 -5.17 -0.59
C TYR A 40 2.28 -6.02 -1.83
N ALA A 41 1.60 -7.15 -1.97
CA ALA A 41 1.73 -8.02 -3.14
C ALA A 41 1.28 -7.32 -4.43
N ALA A 42 0.19 -6.57 -4.39
CA ALA A 42 -0.30 -5.80 -5.52
C ALA A 42 0.69 -4.69 -5.92
N ALA A 43 1.23 -3.95 -4.94
CA ALA A 43 2.22 -2.91 -5.17
C ALA A 43 3.51 -3.49 -5.77
N GLU A 44 3.97 -4.63 -5.28
CA GLU A 44 5.14 -5.33 -5.80
C GLU A 44 4.94 -5.81 -7.24
N THR A 45 3.77 -6.30 -7.58
CA THR A 45 3.43 -6.70 -8.95
C THR A 45 3.53 -5.52 -9.92
N VAL A 46 3.00 -4.36 -9.55
CA VAL A 46 3.12 -3.12 -10.35
C VAL A 46 4.59 -2.71 -10.47
N ARG A 47 5.35 -2.74 -9.37
CA ARG A 47 6.77 -2.41 -9.38
C ARG A 47 7.56 -3.29 -10.34
N VAL A 48 7.39 -4.60 -10.26
CA VAL A 48 8.10 -5.56 -11.12
C VAL A 48 7.79 -5.34 -12.59
N SER A 49 6.53 -5.11 -12.94
CA SER A 49 6.16 -4.82 -14.33
C SER A 49 6.72 -3.48 -14.83
N MET A 50 6.85 -2.48 -13.95
CA MET A 50 7.48 -1.20 -14.30
C MET A 50 9.00 -1.30 -14.46
N LEU A 51 9.67 -2.21 -13.74
CA LEU A 51 11.12 -2.42 -13.90
C LEU A 51 11.53 -2.80 -15.33
N GLU A 52 10.67 -3.49 -16.06
CA GLU A 52 10.91 -3.81 -17.48
C GLU A 52 10.97 -2.55 -18.37
N LEU A 53 10.32 -1.48 -17.93
CA LEU A 53 10.28 -0.20 -18.65
C LEU A 53 11.24 0.85 -18.06
N LYS A 54 12.05 0.46 -17.07
CA LYS A 54 13.00 1.37 -16.42
C LYS A 54 13.97 1.96 -17.44
N PRO A 55 14.14 3.29 -17.48
CA PRO A 55 15.10 3.94 -18.36
C PRO A 55 16.54 3.50 -18.07
N GLU A 56 17.35 3.33 -19.10
CA GLU A 56 18.78 3.06 -18.96
C GLU A 56 19.52 4.30 -18.41
N ALA A 57 20.55 4.06 -17.58
CA ALA A 57 21.25 5.16 -16.92
C ALA A 57 22.06 6.04 -17.90
N GLU A 58 22.53 5.47 -19.00
CA GLU A 58 23.35 6.19 -19.97
C GLU A 58 22.53 7.04 -20.95
N GLU A 59 21.36 6.55 -21.34
CA GLU A 59 20.43 7.27 -22.21
C GLU A 59 18.98 7.15 -21.68
N PRO A 60 18.61 7.91 -20.65
CA PRO A 60 17.29 7.77 -20.04
C PRO A 60 16.18 8.20 -21.01
N SER A 61 15.37 7.25 -21.42
CA SER A 61 14.17 7.47 -22.22
C SER A 61 12.92 7.06 -21.47
N PHE A 62 11.98 7.99 -21.34
CA PHE A 62 10.69 7.77 -20.71
C PHE A 62 9.56 7.44 -21.69
N THR A 63 9.89 7.22 -22.95
CA THR A 63 8.89 6.98 -24.01
C THR A 63 8.00 5.81 -23.70
N ALA A 64 8.57 4.66 -23.30
CA ALA A 64 7.81 3.46 -22.96
C ALA A 64 6.93 3.66 -21.72
N LEU A 65 7.45 4.32 -20.69
CA LEU A 65 6.71 4.63 -19.47
C LEU A 65 5.56 5.61 -19.74
N ARG A 66 5.80 6.64 -20.55
CA ARG A 66 4.75 7.60 -20.94
C ARG A 66 3.71 7.02 -21.87
N ALA A 67 4.01 5.95 -22.58
CA ALA A 67 3.03 5.20 -23.34
C ALA A 67 2.04 4.47 -22.40
N VAL A 68 2.50 4.04 -21.22
CA VAL A 68 1.64 3.46 -20.18
C VAL A 68 0.88 4.55 -19.43
N ASN A 69 1.57 5.61 -19.01
CA ASN A 69 0.98 6.75 -18.30
C ASN A 69 1.75 8.04 -18.62
N PRO A 70 1.10 9.01 -19.29
CA PRO A 70 1.73 10.29 -19.66
C PRO A 70 2.19 11.12 -18.45
N ASP A 71 1.67 10.85 -17.26
CA ASP A 71 2.02 11.54 -16.02
C ASP A 71 3.38 11.12 -15.44
N VAL A 72 4.00 10.09 -15.99
CA VAL A 72 5.35 9.68 -15.55
C VAL A 72 6.35 10.78 -15.89
N CYS A 73 7.01 11.32 -14.87
CA CYS A 73 7.96 12.43 -15.00
C CYS A 73 9.37 12.09 -14.55
N ALA A 74 9.55 11.02 -13.77
CA ALA A 74 10.87 10.63 -13.25
C ALA A 74 10.92 9.13 -12.90
N TRP A 75 12.10 8.70 -12.51
CA TRP A 75 12.37 7.41 -11.90
C TRP A 75 13.26 7.60 -10.68
N VAL A 76 12.90 7.02 -9.54
CA VAL A 76 13.68 7.08 -8.31
C VAL A 76 14.27 5.71 -8.00
N THR A 77 15.58 5.68 -7.79
CA THR A 77 16.31 4.52 -7.31
C THR A 77 17.13 4.92 -6.09
N LEU A 78 17.07 4.12 -5.04
CA LEU A 78 17.90 4.29 -3.86
C LEU A 78 18.71 3.02 -3.64
N ASP A 79 20.01 3.11 -3.96
CA ASP A 79 20.91 1.97 -3.86
C ASP A 79 20.97 1.37 -2.45
N GLY A 80 21.02 0.05 -2.38
CA GLY A 80 21.02 -0.69 -1.11
C GLY A 80 19.63 -0.83 -0.47
N THR A 81 18.59 -0.40 -1.16
CA THR A 81 17.18 -0.54 -0.71
C THR A 81 16.31 -1.15 -1.80
N GLY A 82 15.04 -1.47 -1.45
CA GLY A 82 14.03 -1.88 -2.42
C GLY A 82 13.37 -0.72 -3.17
N VAL A 83 13.85 0.52 -3.02
CA VAL A 83 13.27 1.71 -3.66
C VAL A 83 13.76 1.81 -5.10
N ASP A 84 12.88 1.48 -6.04
CA ASP A 84 13.14 1.47 -7.48
C ASP A 84 11.80 1.61 -8.21
N TYR A 85 11.35 2.86 -8.39
CA TYR A 85 9.98 3.17 -8.79
C TYR A 85 9.89 4.31 -9.80
N PRO A 86 8.90 4.27 -10.72
CA PRO A 86 8.53 5.45 -11.48
C PRO A 86 7.89 6.50 -10.57
N VAL A 87 8.06 7.76 -10.93
CA VAL A 87 7.43 8.91 -10.28
C VAL A 87 6.44 9.54 -11.24
N VAL A 88 5.22 9.76 -10.78
CA VAL A 88 4.15 10.39 -11.55
C VAL A 88 3.81 11.77 -11.00
N GLN A 89 3.20 12.62 -11.82
CA GLN A 89 2.66 13.90 -11.36
C GLN A 89 1.24 14.08 -11.89
N GLY A 90 0.27 14.14 -10.99
CA GLY A 90 -1.11 14.38 -11.30
C GLY A 90 -1.46 15.88 -11.33
N ARG A 91 -2.73 16.18 -11.55
CA ARG A 91 -3.27 17.54 -11.51
C ARG A 91 -3.22 18.15 -10.11
N ASP A 92 -3.29 17.30 -9.09
CA ASP A 92 -3.25 17.66 -7.69
C ASP A 92 -2.52 16.58 -6.89
N ASN A 93 -2.32 16.82 -5.62
CA ASN A 93 -1.63 15.88 -4.72
C ASN A 93 -2.53 14.75 -4.20
N LEU A 94 -3.75 14.61 -4.67
CA LEU A 94 -4.68 13.55 -4.28
C LEU A 94 -4.85 12.50 -5.37
N THR A 95 -4.52 12.80 -6.61
CA THR A 95 -4.75 11.92 -7.77
C THR A 95 -4.10 10.54 -7.58
N TYR A 96 -2.88 10.47 -7.09
CA TYR A 96 -2.11 9.23 -6.95
C TYR A 96 -1.99 8.66 -5.53
N VAL A 97 -2.71 9.21 -4.57
CA VAL A 97 -2.72 8.70 -3.18
C VAL A 97 -3.25 7.26 -3.12
N ASN A 98 -4.27 6.96 -3.92
CA ASN A 98 -4.90 5.65 -4.02
C ASN A 98 -4.99 5.15 -5.47
N THR A 99 -4.04 5.51 -6.31
CA THR A 99 -4.01 5.12 -7.73
C THR A 99 -2.61 4.64 -8.09
N ASP A 100 -2.52 3.51 -8.78
CA ASP A 100 -1.25 3.00 -9.29
C ASP A 100 -0.82 3.70 -10.60
N VAL A 101 0.36 3.31 -11.10
CA VAL A 101 0.91 3.89 -12.35
C VAL A 101 0.04 3.56 -13.57
N TYR A 102 -0.73 2.49 -13.53
CA TYR A 102 -1.69 2.13 -14.59
C TYR A 102 -3.01 2.92 -14.53
N GLY A 103 -3.19 3.78 -13.53
CA GLY A 103 -4.44 4.51 -13.31
C GLY A 103 -5.53 3.70 -12.62
N GLN A 104 -5.19 2.55 -12.03
CA GLN A 104 -6.12 1.69 -11.31
C GLN A 104 -6.09 1.98 -9.81
N PHE A 105 -7.21 1.69 -9.14
CA PHE A 105 -7.28 1.85 -7.69
C PHE A 105 -6.25 0.96 -6.99
N SER A 106 -5.47 1.54 -6.09
CA SER A 106 -4.47 0.86 -5.28
C SER A 106 -4.36 1.51 -3.91
N LEU A 107 -4.49 0.75 -2.85
CA LEU A 107 -4.30 1.24 -1.48
C LEU A 107 -2.85 1.67 -1.20
N ALA A 108 -1.89 1.14 -1.93
CA ALA A 108 -0.50 1.55 -1.84
C ALA A 108 -0.23 2.89 -2.54
N GLY A 109 -1.08 3.29 -3.50
CA GLY A 109 -0.87 4.48 -4.31
C GLY A 109 0.38 4.41 -5.20
N SER A 110 0.87 5.56 -5.60
CA SER A 110 2.11 5.72 -6.39
C SER A 110 3.01 6.76 -5.75
N ILE A 111 4.30 6.71 -6.04
CA ILE A 111 5.20 7.81 -5.71
C ILE A 111 4.91 8.95 -6.68
N PHE A 112 4.57 10.11 -6.17
CA PHE A 112 4.21 11.27 -6.98
C PHE A 112 4.96 12.53 -6.59
N LEU A 113 5.18 13.38 -7.58
CA LEU A 113 5.74 14.71 -7.41
C LEU A 113 4.63 15.69 -7.02
N ASP A 114 4.91 16.61 -6.09
CA ASP A 114 3.97 17.67 -5.70
C ASP A 114 3.51 18.45 -6.95
N SER A 115 2.20 18.65 -7.06
CA SER A 115 1.60 19.29 -8.22
C SER A 115 2.05 20.75 -8.45
N ARG A 116 2.65 21.39 -7.44
CA ARG A 116 3.22 22.74 -7.51
C ARG A 116 4.64 22.76 -8.07
N CYS A 117 5.31 21.60 -8.12
CA CYS A 117 6.64 21.48 -8.71
C CYS A 117 6.55 21.41 -10.24
N THR A 118 7.58 21.82 -10.92
CA THR A 118 7.70 21.60 -12.35
C THR A 118 8.19 20.18 -12.66
N PRO A 119 7.66 19.50 -13.70
CA PRO A 119 8.04 18.11 -14.01
C PRO A 119 9.49 17.92 -14.41
N ASP A 120 10.18 18.99 -14.75
CA ASP A 120 11.61 19.02 -15.10
C ASP A 120 12.52 19.27 -13.90
N PHE A 121 11.95 19.32 -12.70
CA PHE A 121 12.64 19.61 -11.43
C PHE A 121 13.39 20.96 -11.42
N ALA A 122 13.01 21.87 -12.27
CA ALA A 122 13.59 23.23 -12.35
C ALA A 122 13.04 24.19 -11.28
N GLY A 123 12.48 23.66 -10.21
CA GLY A 123 12.18 24.27 -8.92
C GLY A 123 11.18 25.37 -8.87
#